data_3702c2f72d67c647d01841cbfc45c04e
#
_entry.id   3702c2f72d67c647d01841cbfc45c04e
#
_cell.length_a   1.000
_cell.length_b   1.000
_cell.length_c   1.000
_cell.angle_alpha   90.00
_cell.angle_beta   90.00
_cell.angle_gamma   90.00
#
_symmetry.space_group_name_H-M   'P 1'
#
loop_
_entity.id
_entity.type
_entity.pdbx_description
1 polymer ?
#
loop_
_entity_poly.entity_id
_entity_poly.type
_entity_poly.pdbx_seq_one_letter_code
_entity_poly.pdbx_strand_id
1 'polypeptide(L)'
;VPSHLKELLKDLCTTSPVLGAAIFTVEGLPFVSYFNTGTEDVTVAAMVASLHSTSVQMLHELRQGSLKSIIVEGTGGKTVIVSVPPGYVLAVVAPDIARTGLVFGDAKRVARECTRLIEQVG
;
A
#
# COMPACT_ATOMS: atom_id res chain seq x y z
N VAL A 1 -1.25 18.64 -1.35
CA VAL A 1 -0.44 17.47 -1.49
C VAL A 1 -1.22 16.17 -1.34
N PRO A 2 -2.16 16.04 -0.38
CA PRO A 2 -3.05 14.89 -0.42
C PRO A 2 -3.81 14.77 -1.75
N SER A 3 -4.13 15.88 -2.42
CA SER A 3 -4.80 15.86 -3.72
C SER A 3 -3.90 15.26 -4.81
N HIS A 4 -2.61 15.55 -4.80
CA HIS A 4 -1.66 14.98 -5.76
C HIS A 4 -1.50 13.47 -5.53
N LEU A 5 -1.46 13.06 -4.25
CA LEU A 5 -1.38 11.64 -3.92
C LEU A 5 -2.64 10.90 -4.35
N LYS A 6 -3.81 11.50 -4.16
CA LYS A 6 -5.06 10.88 -4.59
C LYS A 6 -5.13 10.72 -6.11
N GLU A 7 -4.67 11.72 -6.87
CA GLU A 7 -4.60 11.61 -8.32
C GLU A 7 -3.67 10.48 -8.75
N LEU A 8 -2.54 10.34 -8.07
CA LEU A 8 -1.59 9.26 -8.36
C LEU A 8 -2.22 7.88 -8.12
N LEU A 9 -2.97 7.71 -7.03
CA LEU A 9 -3.67 6.46 -6.74
C LEU A 9 -4.78 6.19 -7.77
N LYS A 10 -5.50 7.22 -8.15
CA LYS A 10 -6.54 7.12 -9.16
C LYS A 10 -5.95 6.69 -10.51
N ASP A 11 -4.84 7.29 -10.91
CA ASP A 11 -4.16 6.95 -12.15
C ASP A 11 -3.71 5.49 -12.14
N LEU A 12 -3.20 5.01 -11.02
CA LEU A 12 -2.83 3.60 -10.87
C LEU A 12 -4.04 2.70 -11.14
N CYS A 13 -5.19 3.04 -10.57
CA CYS A 13 -6.41 2.23 -10.72
C CYS A 13 -6.99 2.28 -12.14
N THR A 14 -6.67 3.30 -12.93
CA THR A 14 -7.15 3.41 -14.32
C THR A 14 -6.20 2.77 -15.33
N THR A 15 -4.92 2.66 -15.00
CA THR A 15 -3.90 2.14 -15.94
C THR A 15 -3.49 0.70 -15.65
N SER A 16 -3.83 0.17 -14.48
CA SER A 16 -3.49 -1.19 -14.06
C SER A 16 -4.75 -1.94 -13.64
N PRO A 17 -4.75 -3.28 -13.65
CA PRO A 17 -5.90 -4.06 -13.20
C PRO A 17 -5.98 -4.06 -11.66
N VAL A 18 -6.16 -2.88 -11.07
CA VAL A 18 -6.14 -2.64 -9.63
C VAL A 18 -7.52 -2.15 -9.21
N LEU A 19 -8.06 -2.70 -8.14
CA LEU A 19 -9.39 -2.36 -7.63
C LEU A 19 -9.38 -1.14 -6.72
N GLY A 20 -8.25 -0.84 -6.12
CA GLY A 20 -8.11 0.30 -5.24
C GLY A 20 -6.71 0.38 -4.67
N ALA A 21 -6.42 1.54 -4.11
CA ALA A 21 -5.13 1.80 -3.46
C ALA A 21 -5.32 2.80 -2.34
N ALA A 22 -4.49 2.70 -1.31
CA ALA A 22 -4.56 3.60 -0.18
C ALA A 22 -3.19 3.79 0.44
N ILE A 23 -3.00 4.98 1.02
CA ILE A 23 -1.83 5.27 1.84
C ILE A 23 -2.30 5.38 3.28
N PHE A 24 -1.68 4.60 4.15
CA PHE A 24 -1.99 4.58 5.57
C PHE A 24 -0.75 4.97 6.35
N THR A 25 -0.94 5.52 7.55
CA THR A 25 0.18 5.67 8.48
C THR A 25 0.50 4.30 9.09
N VAL A 26 1.74 4.12 9.52
CA VAL A 26 2.14 2.86 10.18
C VAL A 26 1.41 2.65 11.51
N GLU A 27 0.84 3.71 12.11
CA GLU A 27 0.03 3.62 13.32
C GLU A 27 -1.39 3.15 13.07
N GLY A 28 -1.82 3.09 11.81
CA GLY A 28 -3.13 2.57 11.47
C GLY A 28 -4.19 3.59 11.13
N LEU A 29 -3.79 4.79 10.69
CA LEU A 29 -4.72 5.84 10.28
C LEU A 29 -4.73 5.97 8.76
N PRO A 30 -5.91 6.15 8.15
CA PRO A 30 -5.99 6.47 6.71
C PRO A 30 -5.38 7.85 6.44
N PHE A 31 -4.65 7.96 5.34
CA PHE A 31 -4.11 9.23 4.89
C PHE A 31 -4.77 9.66 3.57
N VAL A 32 -4.64 8.82 2.53
CA VAL A 32 -5.28 9.02 1.23
C VAL A 32 -5.77 7.68 0.74
N SER A 33 -6.96 7.60 0.16
CA SER A 33 -7.46 6.34 -0.40
C SER A 33 -8.27 6.58 -1.66
N TYR A 34 -8.24 5.58 -2.55
CA TYR A 34 -9.08 5.51 -3.73
C TYR A 34 -9.47 4.05 -3.94
N PHE A 35 -10.73 3.72 -3.67
CA PHE A 35 -11.28 2.38 -3.90
C PHE A 35 -12.47 2.45 -4.83
N ASN A 36 -12.56 1.49 -5.76
CA ASN A 36 -13.68 1.38 -6.68
C ASN A 36 -14.90 0.73 -6.04
N THR A 37 -14.75 0.22 -4.81
CA THR A 37 -15.81 -0.48 -4.07
C THR A 37 -16.03 0.20 -2.73
N GLY A 38 -17.05 -0.23 -1.98
CA GLY A 38 -17.36 0.31 -0.67
C GLY A 38 -16.45 -0.20 0.44
N THR A 39 -15.15 -0.29 0.17
CA THR A 39 -14.17 -0.74 1.16
C THR A 39 -14.06 0.27 2.30
N GLU A 40 -14.09 -0.21 3.54
CA GLU A 40 -13.92 0.60 4.72
C GLU A 40 -12.43 0.84 5.00
N ASP A 41 -11.93 2.02 4.63
CA ASP A 41 -10.51 2.34 4.73
C ASP A 41 -10.02 2.37 6.19
N VAL A 42 -10.86 2.79 7.14
CA VAL A 42 -10.48 2.83 8.56
C VAL A 42 -10.18 1.41 9.08
N THR A 43 -11.05 0.46 8.75
CA THR A 43 -10.86 -0.94 9.19
C THR A 43 -9.63 -1.55 8.53
N VAL A 44 -9.46 -1.31 7.23
CA VAL A 44 -8.31 -1.85 6.49
C VAL A 44 -7.01 -1.23 7.01
N ALA A 45 -7.01 0.06 7.33
CA ALA A 45 -5.84 0.74 7.86
C ALA A 45 -5.37 0.09 9.17
N ALA A 46 -6.29 -0.25 10.06
CA ALA A 46 -5.96 -0.91 11.32
C ALA A 46 -5.36 -2.31 11.08
N MET A 47 -5.93 -3.06 10.14
CA MET A 47 -5.42 -4.39 9.79
C MET A 47 -4.04 -4.32 9.16
N VAL A 48 -3.82 -3.38 8.26
CA VAL A 48 -2.52 -3.17 7.61
C VAL A 48 -1.47 -2.78 8.65
N ALA A 49 -1.82 -1.94 9.61
CA ALA A 49 -0.90 -1.56 10.68
C ALA A 49 -0.48 -2.77 11.53
N SER A 50 -1.42 -3.67 11.82
CA SER A 50 -1.11 -4.90 12.54
C SER A 50 -0.16 -5.80 11.76
N LEU A 51 -0.41 -5.98 10.46
CA LEU A 51 0.47 -6.75 9.59
C LEU A 51 1.86 -6.12 9.51
N HIS A 52 1.91 -4.81 9.38
CA HIS A 52 3.17 -4.06 9.32
C HIS A 52 3.98 -4.28 10.59
N SER A 53 3.38 -4.05 11.74
CA SER A 53 4.04 -4.18 13.03
C SER A 53 4.58 -5.59 13.26
N THR A 54 3.76 -6.60 12.99
CA THR A 54 4.16 -8.00 13.16
C THR A 54 5.26 -8.38 12.17
N SER A 55 5.17 -7.90 10.93
CA SER A 55 6.19 -8.18 9.90
C SER A 55 7.53 -7.56 10.27
N VAL A 56 7.52 -6.32 10.79
CA VAL A 56 8.74 -5.65 11.25
C VAL A 56 9.42 -6.46 12.36
N GLN A 57 8.62 -6.92 13.34
CA GLN A 57 9.13 -7.73 14.44
C GLN A 57 9.70 -9.06 13.95
N MET A 58 9.01 -9.72 13.01
CA MET A 58 9.46 -10.98 12.43
C MET A 58 10.80 -10.82 11.71
N LEU A 59 10.92 -9.77 10.89
CA LEU A 59 12.17 -9.51 10.18
C LEU A 59 13.30 -9.21 11.14
N HIS A 60 13.03 -8.50 12.22
CA HIS A 60 14.03 -8.22 13.25
C HIS A 60 14.50 -9.53 13.92
N GLU A 61 13.55 -10.38 14.31
CA GLU A 61 13.85 -11.66 14.95
C GLU A 61 14.67 -12.56 14.03
N LEU A 62 14.35 -12.56 12.74
CA LEU A 62 15.04 -13.36 11.74
C LEU A 62 16.31 -12.71 11.19
N ARG A 63 16.62 -11.50 11.64
CA ARG A 63 17.81 -10.73 11.20
C ARG A 63 17.79 -10.51 9.69
N GLN A 64 16.62 -10.14 9.16
CA GLN A 64 16.41 -9.95 7.73
C GLN A 64 16.28 -8.48 7.31
N GLY A 65 16.57 -7.56 8.22
CA GLY A 65 16.62 -6.13 7.88
C GLY A 65 15.27 -5.44 7.94
N SER A 66 15.16 -4.38 7.17
CA SER A 66 13.97 -3.52 7.15
C SER A 66 12.88 -4.09 6.25
N LEU A 67 11.64 -3.82 6.61
CA LEU A 67 10.47 -4.26 5.83
C LEU A 67 10.39 -3.50 4.51
N LYS A 68 10.30 -4.22 3.41
CA LYS A 68 10.08 -3.65 2.07
C LYS A 68 8.64 -3.81 1.63
N SER A 69 8.07 -5.01 1.77
CA SER A 69 6.74 -5.30 1.27
C SER A 69 6.10 -6.49 1.98
N ILE A 70 4.78 -6.54 1.88
CA ILE A 70 3.95 -7.66 2.35
C ILE A 70 2.99 -7.97 1.22
N ILE A 71 2.85 -9.25 0.88
CA ILE A 71 1.88 -9.69 -0.10
C ILE A 71 0.91 -10.66 0.57
N VAL A 72 -0.38 -10.34 0.53
CA VAL A 72 -1.42 -11.19 1.07
C VAL A 72 -2.26 -11.68 -0.10
N GLU A 73 -2.26 -12.99 -0.34
CA GLU A 73 -3.05 -13.59 -1.42
C GLU A 73 -4.20 -14.39 -0.87
N GLY A 74 -5.40 -14.06 -1.33
CA GLY A 74 -6.60 -14.85 -1.09
C GLY A 74 -7.00 -15.57 -2.37
N THR A 75 -7.99 -16.46 -2.29
CA THR A 75 -8.50 -17.15 -3.47
C THR A 75 -9.28 -16.22 -4.41
N GLY A 76 -9.71 -15.05 -3.91
CA GLY A 76 -10.48 -14.09 -4.69
C GLY A 76 -9.76 -12.81 -5.03
N GLY A 77 -8.49 -12.68 -4.64
CA GLY A 77 -7.73 -11.45 -4.90
C GLY A 77 -6.47 -11.37 -4.07
N LYS A 78 -5.78 -10.24 -4.19
CA LYS A 78 -4.52 -10.04 -3.48
C LYS A 78 -4.36 -8.58 -3.07
N THR A 79 -3.58 -8.36 -2.02
CA THR A 79 -3.21 -7.02 -1.55
C THR A 79 -1.70 -6.96 -1.42
N VAL A 80 -1.10 -5.96 -2.04
CA VAL A 80 0.33 -5.71 -1.96
C VAL A 80 0.53 -4.48 -1.10
N ILE A 81 1.36 -4.60 -0.08
CA ILE A 81 1.66 -3.50 0.85
C ILE A 81 3.14 -3.18 0.73
N VAL A 82 3.45 -1.93 0.42
CA VAL A 82 4.83 -1.48 0.20
C VAL A 82 5.12 -0.31 1.14
N SER A 83 6.31 -0.32 1.73
CA SER A 83 6.75 0.77 2.61
C SER A 83 6.87 2.08 1.84
N VAL A 84 6.39 3.16 2.45
CA VAL A 84 6.54 4.53 1.95
C VAL A 84 7.16 5.35 3.10
N PRO A 85 8.50 5.37 3.21
CA PRO A 85 9.14 6.16 4.27
C PRO A 85 8.86 7.65 4.12
N PRO A 86 8.82 8.40 5.22
CA PRO A 86 8.90 7.94 6.60
C PRO A 86 7.49 7.72 7.19
N GLY A 87 7.22 6.54 7.73
CA GLY A 87 6.03 6.32 8.53
C GLY A 87 4.72 6.05 7.78
N TYR A 88 4.78 5.75 6.48
CA TYR A 88 3.60 5.42 5.67
C TYR A 88 3.76 4.09 4.96
N VAL A 89 2.63 3.51 4.56
CA VAL A 89 2.59 2.32 3.71
C VAL A 89 1.55 2.54 2.61
N LEU A 90 1.85 1.98 1.44
CA LEU A 90 0.92 1.95 0.31
C LEU A 90 0.33 0.55 0.22
N ALA A 91 -0.99 0.44 0.22
CA ALA A 91 -1.70 -0.82 0.00
C ALA A 91 -2.39 -0.76 -1.35
N VAL A 92 -2.18 -1.79 -2.17
CA VAL A 92 -2.77 -1.90 -3.51
C VAL A 92 -3.57 -3.19 -3.55
N VAL A 93 -4.87 -3.06 -3.84
CA VAL A 93 -5.81 -4.18 -3.88
C VAL A 93 -6.07 -4.55 -5.33
N ALA A 94 -5.90 -5.82 -5.67
CA ALA A 94 -6.04 -6.31 -7.04
C ALA A 94 -6.89 -7.56 -7.09
N PRO A 95 -7.59 -7.82 -8.22
CA PRO A 95 -8.37 -9.04 -8.38
C PRO A 95 -7.45 -10.25 -8.58
N ASP A 96 -8.02 -11.44 -8.43
CA ASP A 96 -7.27 -12.69 -8.57
C ASP A 96 -6.60 -12.82 -9.94
N ILE A 97 -7.27 -12.34 -10.99
CA ILE A 97 -6.79 -12.43 -12.37
C ILE A 97 -5.51 -11.59 -12.61
N ALA A 98 -5.27 -10.57 -11.80
CA ALA A 98 -4.10 -9.71 -11.97
C ALA A 98 -2.82 -10.49 -11.63
N ARG A 99 -1.76 -10.25 -12.40
CA ARG A 99 -0.47 -10.90 -12.17
C ARG A 99 0.24 -10.24 -10.99
N THR A 100 0.59 -11.04 -10.00
CA THR A 100 1.20 -10.55 -8.76
C THR A 100 2.46 -9.72 -9.03
N GLY A 101 3.32 -10.19 -9.94
CA GLY A 101 4.56 -9.48 -10.28
C GLY A 101 4.33 -8.11 -10.87
N LEU A 102 3.31 -7.97 -11.73
CA LEU A 102 2.97 -6.68 -12.33
C LEU A 102 2.37 -5.73 -11.29
N VAL A 103 1.47 -6.21 -10.45
CA VAL A 103 0.87 -5.41 -9.38
C VAL A 103 1.97 -4.94 -8.41
N PHE A 104 2.87 -5.84 -8.05
CA PHE A 104 3.99 -5.52 -7.15
C PHE A 104 4.90 -4.46 -7.76
N GLY A 105 5.23 -4.61 -9.05
CA GLY A 105 6.06 -3.62 -9.76
C GLY A 105 5.41 -2.25 -9.81
N ASP A 106 4.12 -2.20 -10.12
CA ASP A 106 3.35 -0.95 -10.12
C ASP A 106 3.29 -0.34 -8.72
N ALA A 107 3.06 -1.16 -7.69
CA ALA A 107 3.00 -0.68 -6.31
C ALA A 107 4.34 -0.06 -5.88
N LYS A 108 5.45 -0.70 -6.22
CA LYS A 108 6.78 -0.16 -5.90
C LYS A 108 7.05 1.16 -6.61
N ARG A 109 6.67 1.27 -7.88
CA ARG A 109 6.83 2.50 -8.64
C ARG A 109 6.01 3.63 -8.03
N VAL A 110 4.76 3.36 -7.69
CA VAL A 110 3.88 4.36 -7.08
C VAL A 110 4.38 4.74 -5.68
N ALA A 111 4.88 3.76 -4.92
CA ALA A 111 5.43 4.03 -3.58
C ALA A 111 6.61 5.00 -3.65
N ARG A 112 7.50 4.83 -4.63
CA ARG A 112 8.63 5.75 -4.81
C ARG A 112 8.14 7.17 -5.11
N GLU A 113 7.11 7.29 -5.95
CA GLU A 113 6.53 8.59 -6.27
C GLU A 113 5.83 9.20 -5.06
N CYS A 114 5.15 8.39 -4.25
CA CYS A 114 4.53 8.85 -2.99
C CYS A 114 5.59 9.39 -2.03
N THR A 115 6.70 8.68 -1.88
CA THR A 115 7.80 9.12 -1.02
C THR A 115 8.31 10.48 -1.47
N ARG A 116 8.51 10.65 -2.77
CA ARG A 116 8.99 11.91 -3.33
C ARG A 116 8.01 13.05 -3.06
N LEU A 117 6.72 12.82 -3.26
CA LEU A 117 5.69 13.85 -3.03
C LEU A 117 5.57 14.22 -1.55
N ILE A 118 5.67 13.23 -0.66
CA ILE A 118 5.59 13.47 0.79
C ILE A 118 6.81 14.26 1.25
N GLU A 119 8.00 13.94 0.76
CA GLU A 119 9.24 14.65 1.12
C GLU A 119 9.22 16.13 0.69
N GLN A 120 8.55 16.43 -0.43
CA GLN A 120 8.46 17.80 -0.93
C GLN A 120 7.64 18.70 -0.01
N VAL A 121 6.83 18.15 0.88
CA VAL A 121 5.93 18.91 1.76
C VAL A 121 6.60 19.22 3.09
N GLY A 122 7.48 18.37 3.49
CA GLY A 122 8.22 18.56 4.74
C GLY A 122 9.33 19.53 4.53
#